data_67d326790423f8f93d3f5d021df5c4b1
#
_entry.id   67d326790423f8f93d3f5d021df5c4b1
#
_cell.length_a   1.000
_cell.length_b   1.000
_cell.length_c   1.000
_cell.angle_alpha   90.00
_cell.angle_beta   90.00
_cell.angle_gamma   90.00
#
_symmetry.space_group_name_H-M   'P 1'
#
loop_
_entity.id
_entity.type
_entity.pdbx_description
1 polymer ?
#
loop_
_entity_poly.entity_id
_entity_poly.type
_entity_poly.pdbx_seq_one_letter_code
_entity_poly.pdbx_strand_id
1 'polypeptide(L)'
;MQLTIKHPFLCLPVVSHPKDTRVLKLFDGEKLLLCVYFPFGEAAADNGTYSYEYLSPLPVSEWMGRTLTLSAEFPAGFEDAVTQTDKLPVSSEVHPAVHFTANAGWINDPNGLVYDNGTYHLYYQHNPFGVNWNNMSWGHATSTDLLHWTRLPVAMLPDEEGTIFSGCGLTNEHRDEIQAAADSNLYRSLPKDALLFFYTAAGGSHDSACSEGKDYTQHTAYSTDHGLTLQKLPGAVVPFLKTDNRDPKVYWHEKSKAFIMSLYLKGTEYAILRSTDMLHWEITQQLTFETANECPDLRPISTPDGTEKWIFYTASSEYFIGDFDGFRFTNYSAGKRASYTELAYAGQTYNNAPDRIVLIQWLRTQNPERLYTGMLTLPRELELIKQDGEWILAQHPVHEWFDAKKAANTLFHAADATSCQAELTSPAAVGIDVSLCSTGKVSFSILGNVCAYDAATGIFTCADKATQLPAGLTELHLIADRGILELSAKQDTVIAYWELPDDRTCGTITVNADTPICAEAWTVR
;
A
#
# COMPACT_ATOMS: atom_id res chain seq x y z
N MET A 1 13.62 -28.75 -13.89
CA MET A 1 14.71 -29.16 -13.00
C MET A 1 14.14 -29.71 -11.67
N GLN A 2 14.87 -30.61 -10.99
CA GLN A 2 14.54 -31.09 -9.65
C GLN A 2 15.46 -30.44 -8.62
N LEU A 3 14.89 -29.97 -7.49
CA LEU A 3 15.58 -29.21 -6.46
C LEU A 3 15.32 -29.82 -5.09
N THR A 4 16.31 -30.40 -4.45
CA THR A 4 16.21 -30.75 -3.03
C THR A 4 16.31 -29.49 -2.21
N ILE A 5 15.29 -29.21 -1.40
CA ILE A 5 15.23 -28.00 -0.57
C ILE A 5 16.14 -28.16 0.65
N LYS A 6 17.16 -27.32 0.73
CA LYS A 6 18.20 -27.35 1.78
C LYS A 6 18.17 -26.09 2.64
N HIS A 7 17.57 -25.01 2.15
CA HIS A 7 17.49 -23.71 2.80
C HIS A 7 16.05 -23.15 2.71
N PRO A 8 15.62 -22.27 3.62
CA PRO A 8 14.25 -21.78 3.70
C PRO A 8 13.82 -20.93 2.50
N PHE A 9 14.76 -20.42 1.70
CA PHE A 9 14.46 -19.63 0.50
C PHE A 9 15.05 -20.26 -0.76
N LEU A 10 14.19 -20.44 -1.77
CA LEU A 10 14.57 -20.73 -3.15
C LEU A 10 14.61 -19.41 -3.92
N CYS A 11 15.76 -19.03 -4.42
CA CYS A 11 15.98 -17.76 -5.10
C CYS A 11 16.02 -17.94 -6.61
N LEU A 12 15.07 -17.30 -7.30
CA LEU A 12 14.97 -17.33 -8.77
C LEU A 12 15.64 -16.08 -9.36
N PRO A 13 16.48 -16.23 -10.40
CA PRO A 13 17.15 -15.10 -11.04
C PRO A 13 16.19 -14.37 -11.98
N VAL A 14 15.91 -13.10 -11.71
CA VAL A 14 14.91 -12.26 -12.39
C VAL A 14 15.56 -11.21 -13.26
N VAL A 15 14.98 -11.00 -14.45
CA VAL A 15 15.30 -9.92 -15.39
C VAL A 15 14.19 -8.87 -15.35
N SER A 16 14.54 -7.61 -15.03
CA SER A 16 13.55 -6.53 -14.85
C SER A 16 12.82 -6.14 -16.14
N HIS A 17 13.56 -6.15 -17.26
CA HIS A 17 13.06 -5.77 -18.59
C HIS A 17 13.21 -6.93 -19.58
N PRO A 18 12.40 -8.00 -19.44
CA PRO A 18 12.56 -9.20 -20.22
C PRO A 18 12.15 -8.99 -21.68
N LYS A 19 12.83 -9.69 -22.59
CA LYS A 19 12.37 -9.86 -23.98
C LYS A 19 11.41 -11.03 -24.12
N ASP A 20 11.41 -11.95 -23.15
CA ASP A 20 10.65 -13.18 -23.17
C ASP A 20 10.06 -13.48 -21.78
N THR A 21 8.79 -13.86 -21.77
CA THR A 21 8.05 -14.23 -20.55
C THR A 21 7.35 -15.55 -20.80
N ARG A 22 7.63 -16.54 -19.96
CA ARG A 22 7.06 -17.91 -20.07
C ARG A 22 6.41 -18.33 -18.79
N VAL A 23 5.53 -19.34 -18.88
CA VAL A 23 4.93 -19.95 -17.70
C VAL A 23 5.97 -20.76 -16.94
N LEU A 24 6.18 -20.41 -15.67
CA LEU A 24 7.00 -21.16 -14.73
C LEU A 24 6.11 -21.77 -13.68
N LYS A 25 6.31 -23.06 -13.39
CA LYS A 25 5.54 -23.81 -12.39
C LYS A 25 6.48 -24.47 -11.37
N LEU A 26 6.05 -24.47 -10.11
CA LEU A 26 6.72 -25.21 -9.03
C LEU A 26 5.76 -26.26 -8.49
N PHE A 27 6.26 -27.49 -8.31
CA PHE A 27 5.46 -28.63 -7.85
C PHE A 27 6.11 -29.34 -6.66
N ASP A 28 5.25 -29.88 -5.78
CA ASP A 28 5.58 -30.89 -4.79
C ASP A 28 4.87 -32.20 -5.17
N GLY A 29 5.60 -33.11 -5.81
CA GLY A 29 5.00 -34.24 -6.51
C GLY A 29 4.04 -33.77 -7.61
N GLU A 30 2.75 -34.10 -7.47
CA GLU A 30 1.69 -33.66 -8.41
C GLU A 30 1.03 -32.33 -7.95
N LYS A 31 1.26 -31.88 -6.72
CA LYS A 31 0.65 -30.67 -6.19
C LYS A 31 1.33 -29.42 -6.76
N LEU A 32 0.56 -28.57 -7.43
CA LEU A 32 1.01 -27.27 -7.89
C LEU A 32 1.17 -26.32 -6.70
N LEU A 33 2.35 -25.69 -6.56
CA LEU A 33 2.66 -24.72 -5.50
C LEU A 33 2.71 -23.30 -6.02
N LEU A 34 3.13 -23.12 -7.28
CA LEU A 34 3.28 -21.83 -7.95
C LEU A 34 3.05 -21.96 -9.43
N CYS A 35 2.35 -21.01 -10.03
CA CYS A 35 2.22 -20.86 -11.47
C CYS A 35 2.22 -19.38 -11.84
N VAL A 36 3.26 -18.93 -12.52
CA VAL A 36 3.47 -17.51 -12.82
C VAL A 36 3.98 -17.31 -14.23
N TYR A 37 3.79 -16.11 -14.76
CA TYR A 37 4.50 -15.63 -15.94
C TYR A 37 5.87 -15.12 -15.50
N PHE A 38 6.92 -15.88 -15.80
CA PHE A 38 8.28 -15.58 -15.34
C PHE A 38 9.11 -14.93 -16.46
N PRO A 39 9.79 -13.81 -16.16
CA PRO A 39 10.64 -13.11 -17.12
C PRO A 39 12.00 -13.81 -17.22
N PHE A 40 12.30 -14.37 -18.40
CA PHE A 40 13.59 -14.99 -18.65
C PHE A 40 14.54 -14.03 -19.39
N GLY A 41 15.81 -14.05 -18.97
CA GLY A 41 16.91 -13.40 -19.64
C GLY A 41 17.54 -14.30 -20.72
N GLU A 42 18.58 -13.79 -21.33
CA GLU A 42 19.40 -14.52 -22.30
C GLU A 42 20.73 -14.93 -21.65
N ALA A 43 21.28 -16.06 -22.05
CA ALA A 43 22.65 -16.39 -21.69
C ALA A 43 23.63 -15.46 -22.44
N ALA A 44 24.69 -15.00 -21.76
CA ALA A 44 25.72 -14.23 -22.40
C ALA A 44 26.42 -15.05 -23.53
N ALA A 45 26.57 -14.42 -24.69
CA ALA A 45 27.05 -15.09 -25.90
C ALA A 45 28.50 -15.59 -25.78
N ASP A 46 29.30 -15.02 -24.89
CA ASP A 46 30.73 -15.27 -24.75
C ASP A 46 31.07 -16.40 -23.74
N ASN A 47 30.26 -16.63 -22.70
CA ASN A 47 30.58 -17.61 -21.66
C ASN A 47 29.38 -18.48 -21.21
N GLY A 48 28.21 -18.28 -21.79
CA GLY A 48 26.99 -19.03 -21.43
C GLY A 48 26.43 -18.72 -20.04
N THR A 49 26.96 -17.70 -19.33
CA THR A 49 26.48 -17.29 -18.01
C THR A 49 25.13 -16.61 -18.14
N TYR A 50 24.13 -17.01 -17.34
CA TYR A 50 22.81 -16.39 -17.31
C TYR A 50 22.89 -15.00 -16.67
N SER A 51 22.38 -13.99 -17.35
CA SER A 51 22.34 -12.61 -16.84
C SER A 51 21.01 -12.33 -16.17
N TYR A 52 21.05 -11.75 -14.97
CA TYR A 52 19.89 -11.32 -14.20
C TYR A 52 20.22 -10.08 -13.35
N GLU A 53 19.22 -9.32 -12.95
CA GLU A 53 19.41 -8.11 -12.15
C GLU A 53 19.22 -8.34 -10.65
N TYR A 54 18.31 -9.25 -10.26
CA TYR A 54 18.09 -9.57 -8.85
C TYR A 54 17.63 -11.02 -8.64
N LEU A 55 17.69 -11.46 -7.39
CA LEU A 55 17.18 -12.76 -6.94
C LEU A 55 15.83 -12.57 -6.23
N SER A 56 14.79 -13.23 -6.73
CA SER A 56 13.47 -13.25 -6.10
C SER A 56 13.36 -14.45 -5.16
N PRO A 57 13.25 -14.26 -3.84
CA PRO A 57 13.19 -15.34 -2.87
C PRO A 57 11.76 -15.88 -2.72
N LEU A 58 11.59 -17.17 -2.93
CA LEU A 58 10.38 -17.92 -2.60
C LEU A 58 10.53 -18.58 -1.23
N PRO A 59 9.59 -18.39 -0.30
CA PRO A 59 9.61 -19.11 0.97
C PRO A 59 9.28 -20.60 0.73
N VAL A 60 10.22 -21.48 1.09
CA VAL A 60 10.11 -22.93 0.88
C VAL A 60 10.44 -23.74 2.14
N SER A 61 10.40 -23.11 3.30
CA SER A 61 10.78 -23.73 4.58
C SER A 61 9.93 -24.95 4.94
N GLU A 62 8.66 -24.98 4.56
CA GLU A 62 7.77 -26.13 4.82
C GLU A 62 8.14 -27.39 4.02
N TRP A 63 8.95 -27.25 2.95
CA TRP A 63 9.44 -28.34 2.10
C TRP A 63 10.90 -28.72 2.37
N MET A 64 11.48 -28.29 3.50
CA MET A 64 12.85 -28.65 3.86
C MET A 64 13.07 -30.16 3.82
N GLY A 65 14.14 -30.59 3.12
CA GLY A 65 14.48 -31.99 2.89
C GLY A 65 13.71 -32.70 1.77
N ARG A 66 12.67 -32.06 1.21
CA ARG A 66 11.90 -32.60 0.08
C ARG A 66 12.49 -32.17 -1.25
N THR A 67 12.12 -32.87 -2.31
CA THR A 67 12.50 -32.51 -3.68
C THR A 67 11.31 -31.89 -4.39
N LEU A 68 11.45 -30.61 -4.77
CA LEU A 68 10.48 -29.89 -5.58
C LEU A 68 10.88 -29.94 -7.07
N THR A 69 9.90 -29.84 -7.96
CA THR A 69 10.12 -29.78 -9.40
C THR A 69 9.78 -28.39 -9.93
N LEU A 70 10.79 -27.66 -10.41
CA LEU A 70 10.63 -26.42 -11.16
C LEU A 70 10.51 -26.76 -12.64
N SER A 71 9.47 -26.27 -13.32
CA SER A 71 9.12 -26.60 -14.70
C SER A 71 8.88 -25.35 -15.54
N ALA A 72 9.68 -25.18 -16.57
CA ALA A 72 9.56 -24.24 -17.67
C ALA A 72 10.47 -24.67 -18.82
N GLU A 73 10.41 -23.98 -19.96
CA GLU A 73 11.48 -24.04 -20.97
C GLU A 73 12.60 -23.09 -20.53
N PHE A 74 13.63 -23.64 -19.87
CA PHE A 74 14.72 -22.84 -19.31
C PHE A 74 15.71 -22.39 -20.39
N PRO A 75 16.12 -21.10 -20.41
CA PRO A 75 17.28 -20.67 -21.18
C PRO A 75 18.58 -21.30 -20.64
N ALA A 76 19.59 -21.35 -21.49
CA ALA A 76 20.91 -21.85 -21.06
C ALA A 76 21.45 -21.05 -19.86
N GLY A 77 22.02 -21.76 -18.88
CA GLY A 77 22.60 -21.18 -17.67
C GLY A 77 21.59 -20.77 -16.57
N PHE A 78 20.27 -20.77 -16.84
CA PHE A 78 19.27 -20.42 -15.82
C PHE A 78 19.31 -21.37 -14.63
N GLU A 79 19.41 -22.68 -14.88
CA GLU A 79 19.43 -23.70 -13.83
C GLU A 79 20.61 -23.52 -12.86
N ASP A 80 21.76 -23.08 -13.38
CA ASP A 80 22.97 -22.81 -12.58
C ASP A 80 22.86 -21.51 -11.76
N ALA A 81 21.99 -20.57 -12.19
CA ALA A 81 21.75 -19.30 -11.51
C ALA A 81 20.70 -19.41 -10.40
N VAL A 82 19.90 -20.49 -10.38
CA VAL A 82 18.95 -20.76 -9.27
C VAL A 82 19.71 -21.14 -8.02
N THR A 83 19.44 -20.44 -6.92
CA THR A 83 20.17 -20.63 -5.65
C THR A 83 19.22 -20.85 -4.48
N GLN A 84 19.75 -21.23 -3.34
CA GLN A 84 19.02 -21.33 -2.07
C GLN A 84 19.81 -20.62 -0.98
N THR A 85 19.10 -19.98 -0.02
CA THR A 85 19.73 -19.20 1.05
C THR A 85 18.94 -19.27 2.35
N ASP A 86 19.64 -19.06 3.49
CA ASP A 86 19.03 -18.98 4.83
C ASP A 86 18.43 -17.61 5.14
N LYS A 87 18.80 -16.58 4.40
CA LYS A 87 18.37 -15.19 4.63
C LYS A 87 17.73 -14.61 3.37
N LEU A 88 16.79 -13.70 3.57
CA LEU A 88 16.26 -12.91 2.47
C LEU A 88 17.42 -12.15 1.78
N PRO A 89 17.54 -12.25 0.45
CA PRO A 89 18.45 -11.40 -0.30
C PRO A 89 18.11 -9.93 -0.07
N VAL A 90 19.11 -9.10 0.13
CA VAL A 90 18.97 -7.66 0.24
C VAL A 90 19.36 -7.05 -1.10
N SER A 91 18.51 -6.19 -1.64
CA SER A 91 18.82 -5.42 -2.84
C SER A 91 19.98 -4.46 -2.59
N SER A 92 20.80 -4.22 -3.60
CA SER A 92 21.81 -3.15 -3.60
C SER A 92 21.19 -1.77 -3.87
N GLU A 93 19.90 -1.70 -4.16
CA GLU A 93 19.19 -0.43 -4.36
C GLU A 93 19.17 0.43 -3.10
N VAL A 94 19.27 1.72 -3.30
CA VAL A 94 18.98 2.69 -2.24
C VAL A 94 17.47 2.93 -2.22
N HIS A 95 16.83 2.69 -1.08
CA HIS A 95 15.40 2.91 -0.89
C HIS A 95 15.12 4.29 -0.28
N PRO A 96 13.90 4.82 -0.39
CA PRO A 96 13.45 5.97 0.39
C PRO A 96 13.62 5.73 1.90
N ALA A 97 13.79 6.80 2.67
CA ALA A 97 14.06 6.70 4.11
C ALA A 97 12.79 6.38 4.92
N VAL A 98 11.64 6.98 4.52
CA VAL A 98 10.35 6.86 5.24
C VAL A 98 9.20 6.36 4.37
N HIS A 99 9.31 6.42 3.05
CA HIS A 99 8.31 5.84 2.15
C HIS A 99 8.63 4.37 1.89
N PHE A 100 7.62 3.53 2.00
CA PHE A 100 7.81 2.09 1.79
C PHE A 100 7.90 1.73 0.31
N THR A 101 8.87 0.87 -0.03
CA THR A 101 9.01 0.19 -1.32
C THR A 101 9.31 -1.29 -1.10
N ALA A 102 9.02 -2.16 -2.06
CA ALA A 102 9.55 -3.52 -2.03
C ALA A 102 11.08 -3.51 -2.16
N ASN A 103 11.71 -4.62 -1.78
CA ASN A 103 13.16 -4.81 -1.97
C ASN A 103 13.54 -4.85 -3.46
N ALA A 104 12.70 -5.47 -4.27
CA ALA A 104 12.71 -5.48 -5.74
C ALA A 104 11.32 -5.86 -6.24
N GLY A 105 11.03 -5.63 -7.51
CA GLY A 105 9.76 -5.95 -8.14
C GLY A 105 8.73 -4.82 -8.07
N TRP A 106 7.50 -5.12 -8.50
CA TRP A 106 6.38 -4.18 -8.54
C TRP A 106 5.63 -4.17 -7.20
N ILE A 107 5.15 -3.00 -6.77
CA ILE A 107 4.12 -2.87 -5.74
C ILE A 107 2.99 -1.95 -6.21
N ASN A 108 1.77 -2.21 -5.73
CA ASN A 108 0.63 -1.30 -5.83
C ASN A 108 -0.13 -1.23 -4.49
N ASP A 109 -1.37 -1.65 -4.39
CA ASP A 109 -2.26 -1.43 -3.26
C ASP A 109 -1.68 -1.90 -1.91
N PRO A 110 -1.79 -1.12 -0.85
CA PRO A 110 -1.61 -1.63 0.51
C PRO A 110 -2.75 -2.61 0.85
N ASN A 111 -2.42 -3.71 1.50
CA ASN A 111 -3.33 -4.81 1.81
C ASN A 111 -3.16 -5.32 3.23
N GLY A 112 -4.15 -6.05 3.73
CA GLY A 112 -4.04 -6.78 4.99
C GLY A 112 -3.66 -5.91 6.17
N LEU A 113 -3.94 -4.60 6.11
CA LEU A 113 -3.51 -3.63 7.10
C LEU A 113 -4.14 -3.93 8.46
N VAL A 114 -3.34 -4.39 9.39
CA VAL A 114 -3.78 -4.75 10.75
C VAL A 114 -2.69 -4.41 11.77
N TYR A 115 -3.11 -3.90 12.92
CA TYR A 115 -2.25 -3.73 14.08
C TYR A 115 -2.41 -4.92 15.02
N ASP A 116 -1.29 -5.52 15.43
CA ASP A 116 -1.22 -6.64 16.36
C ASP A 116 -0.10 -6.43 17.39
N ASN A 117 -0.45 -6.34 18.66
CA ASN A 117 0.48 -6.34 19.81
C ASN A 117 1.71 -5.42 19.66
N GLY A 118 1.53 -4.17 19.22
CA GLY A 118 2.63 -3.20 19.05
C GLY A 118 3.24 -3.22 17.65
N THR A 119 2.73 -4.03 16.74
CA THR A 119 3.25 -4.19 15.39
C THR A 119 2.19 -3.82 14.35
N TYR A 120 2.54 -2.94 13.43
CA TYR A 120 1.76 -2.65 12.23
C TYR A 120 2.17 -3.63 11.13
N HIS A 121 1.24 -4.44 10.65
CA HIS A 121 1.44 -5.32 9.50
C HIS A 121 1.01 -4.60 8.24
N LEU A 122 1.90 -4.53 7.28
CA LEU A 122 1.67 -4.04 5.93
C LEU A 122 1.86 -5.21 4.97
N TYR A 123 0.78 -5.74 4.45
CA TYR A 123 0.84 -6.53 3.23
C TYR A 123 0.60 -5.58 2.06
N TYR A 124 1.00 -5.98 0.87
CA TYR A 124 0.87 -5.14 -0.31
C TYR A 124 0.82 -5.98 -1.58
N GLN A 125 0.11 -5.51 -2.58
CA GLN A 125 0.14 -6.09 -3.91
C GLN A 125 1.56 -6.10 -4.44
N HIS A 126 2.02 -7.25 -4.89
CA HIS A 126 3.41 -7.46 -5.25
C HIS A 126 3.58 -8.40 -6.44
N ASN A 127 4.37 -7.98 -7.43
CA ASN A 127 4.97 -8.91 -8.38
C ASN A 127 6.44 -9.12 -8.01
N PRO A 128 6.80 -10.25 -7.38
CA PRO A 128 8.20 -10.51 -7.00
C PRO A 128 9.09 -10.90 -8.18
N PHE A 129 8.50 -11.12 -9.38
CA PHE A 129 9.20 -11.61 -10.58
C PHE A 129 9.33 -10.55 -11.67
N GLY A 130 9.24 -9.27 -11.36
CA GLY A 130 9.40 -8.21 -12.34
C GLY A 130 8.93 -6.85 -11.83
N VAL A 131 9.37 -5.79 -12.50
CA VAL A 131 9.08 -4.39 -12.15
C VAL A 131 7.78 -3.86 -12.76
N ASN A 132 7.03 -4.71 -13.42
CA ASN A 132 5.72 -4.40 -14.02
C ASN A 132 4.61 -5.14 -13.28
N TRP A 133 3.39 -4.59 -13.37
CA TRP A 133 2.19 -5.22 -12.83
C TRP A 133 1.96 -6.59 -13.48
N ASN A 134 1.99 -7.65 -12.71
CA ASN A 134 1.71 -9.04 -13.07
C ASN A 134 1.79 -9.94 -11.83
N ASN A 135 1.39 -11.21 -11.91
CA ASN A 135 1.58 -12.25 -10.90
C ASN A 135 1.18 -11.80 -9.48
N MET A 136 0.08 -11.06 -9.35
CA MET A 136 -0.29 -10.42 -8.10
C MET A 136 -0.27 -11.40 -6.92
N SER A 137 0.59 -11.06 -6.00
CA SER A 137 0.89 -11.76 -4.75
C SER A 137 0.77 -10.78 -3.59
N TRP A 138 0.80 -11.24 -2.36
CA TRP A 138 0.97 -10.33 -1.23
C TRP A 138 2.41 -10.39 -0.71
N GLY A 139 3.13 -9.28 -0.86
CA GLY A 139 4.35 -9.01 -0.10
C GLY A 139 4.00 -8.70 1.35
N HIS A 140 5.00 -8.67 2.25
CA HIS A 140 4.79 -8.40 3.67
C HIS A 140 5.91 -7.55 4.25
N ALA A 141 5.55 -6.61 5.10
CA ALA A 141 6.46 -5.85 5.94
C ALA A 141 5.82 -5.54 7.29
N THR A 142 6.63 -5.25 8.29
CA THR A 142 6.19 -4.86 9.63
C THR A 142 6.90 -3.60 10.09
N SER A 143 6.22 -2.82 10.95
CA SER A 143 6.76 -1.65 11.60
C SER A 143 6.21 -1.51 13.01
N THR A 144 6.98 -0.93 13.92
CA THR A 144 6.52 -0.52 15.25
C THR A 144 6.24 0.98 15.35
N ASP A 145 6.59 1.75 14.31
CA ASP A 145 6.52 3.21 14.30
C ASP A 145 5.99 3.80 12.97
N LEU A 146 5.53 2.96 12.04
CA LEU A 146 4.99 3.36 10.73
C LEU A 146 5.97 4.13 9.81
N LEU A 147 7.20 4.36 10.25
CA LEU A 147 8.25 5.04 9.48
C LEU A 147 9.34 4.06 9.02
N HIS A 148 9.73 3.13 9.90
CA HIS A 148 10.79 2.17 9.64
C HIS A 148 10.19 0.77 9.44
N TRP A 149 10.42 0.21 8.26
CA TRP A 149 9.78 -1.04 7.84
C TRP A 149 10.79 -2.18 7.72
N THR A 150 10.49 -3.29 8.35
CA THR A 150 11.18 -4.56 8.16
C THR A 150 10.47 -5.37 7.08
N ARG A 151 11.13 -5.60 5.95
CA ARG A 151 10.61 -6.44 4.85
C ARG A 151 10.69 -7.90 5.23
N LEU A 152 9.62 -8.62 5.00
CA LEU A 152 9.45 -10.05 5.29
C LEU A 152 9.28 -10.85 3.98
N PRO A 153 9.28 -12.18 4.03
CA PRO A 153 8.99 -13.01 2.87
C PRO A 153 7.61 -12.70 2.25
N VAL A 154 7.44 -13.02 0.97
CA VAL A 154 6.14 -13.00 0.31
C VAL A 154 5.16 -13.87 1.11
N ALA A 155 4.02 -13.32 1.50
CA ALA A 155 3.06 -13.97 2.38
C ALA A 155 2.08 -14.88 1.64
N MET A 156 1.64 -14.47 0.45
CA MET A 156 0.75 -15.26 -0.40
C MET A 156 1.16 -15.18 -1.86
N LEU A 157 1.17 -16.31 -2.53
CA LEU A 157 1.47 -16.45 -3.96
C LEU A 157 0.23 -16.92 -4.71
N PRO A 158 0.12 -16.63 -6.03
CA PRO A 158 -0.91 -17.17 -6.91
C PRO A 158 -0.94 -18.69 -6.87
N ASP A 159 -2.13 -19.27 -6.83
CA ASP A 159 -2.36 -20.70 -6.92
C ASP A 159 -3.53 -21.04 -7.87
N GLU A 160 -4.08 -22.24 -7.75
CA GLU A 160 -5.20 -22.70 -8.58
C GLU A 160 -6.51 -21.94 -8.34
N GLU A 161 -6.67 -21.23 -7.20
CA GLU A 161 -7.85 -20.39 -6.93
C GLU A 161 -7.79 -19.06 -7.68
N GLY A 162 -6.60 -18.51 -7.90
CA GLY A 162 -6.37 -17.26 -8.64
C GLY A 162 -5.13 -16.49 -8.21
N THR A 163 -4.93 -15.33 -8.83
CA THR A 163 -3.99 -14.32 -8.34
C THR A 163 -4.53 -13.67 -7.07
N ILE A 164 -3.64 -13.19 -6.21
CA ILE A 164 -4.00 -12.64 -4.91
C ILE A 164 -4.20 -11.13 -5.07
N PHE A 165 -5.45 -10.71 -5.31
CA PHE A 165 -5.80 -9.29 -5.39
C PHE A 165 -6.03 -8.68 -4.01
N SER A 166 -6.40 -7.40 -3.99
CA SER A 166 -6.47 -6.60 -2.78
C SER A 166 -7.46 -7.13 -1.75
N GLY A 167 -7.22 -6.76 -0.50
CA GLY A 167 -8.00 -7.19 0.63
C GLY A 167 -7.50 -6.62 1.95
N CYS A 168 -8.09 -7.02 3.06
CA CYS A 168 -7.85 -6.47 4.38
C CYS A 168 -7.48 -7.53 5.42
N GLY A 169 -6.97 -7.07 6.57
CA GLY A 169 -6.70 -7.88 7.75
C GLY A 169 -7.50 -7.38 8.96
N LEU A 170 -7.82 -8.26 9.90
CA LEU A 170 -8.41 -7.93 11.20
C LEU A 170 -7.99 -8.98 12.24
N THR A 171 -8.11 -8.65 13.53
CA THR A 171 -7.92 -9.61 14.62
C THR A 171 -9.19 -10.45 14.82
N ASN A 172 -9.05 -11.66 15.40
CA ASN A 172 -10.17 -12.52 15.73
C ASN A 172 -10.75 -12.22 17.13
N GLU A 173 -10.62 -10.98 17.61
CA GLU A 173 -11.03 -10.57 18.96
C GLU A 173 -12.54 -10.78 19.21
N HIS A 174 -13.37 -10.68 18.17
CA HIS A 174 -14.82 -10.86 18.21
C HIS A 174 -15.28 -12.31 17.98
N ARG A 175 -14.39 -13.30 18.09
CA ARG A 175 -14.73 -14.71 17.83
C ARG A 175 -15.87 -15.25 18.69
N ASP A 176 -16.01 -14.74 19.92
CA ASP A 176 -17.03 -15.20 20.85
C ASP A 176 -18.43 -14.69 20.49
N GLU A 177 -18.51 -13.59 19.72
CA GLU A 177 -19.73 -13.01 19.16
C GLU A 177 -20.18 -13.67 17.86
N ILE A 178 -19.32 -14.48 17.23
CA ILE A 178 -19.66 -15.21 16.00
C ILE A 178 -20.84 -16.15 16.28
N GLN A 179 -21.93 -15.93 15.55
CA GLN A 179 -23.11 -16.77 15.65
C GLN A 179 -22.83 -18.13 15.00
N ALA A 180 -22.61 -19.12 15.84
CA ALA A 180 -22.37 -20.47 15.35
C ALA A 180 -23.68 -21.14 14.95
N ALA A 181 -23.87 -21.37 13.68
CA ALA A 181 -24.83 -22.40 13.22
C ALA A 181 -24.30 -23.81 13.45
N ALA A 182 -23.09 -23.98 13.98
CA ALA A 182 -22.55 -25.29 14.44
C ALA A 182 -21.19 -25.11 15.13
N ASP A 183 -20.82 -26.13 15.91
CA ASP A 183 -19.49 -26.32 16.53
C ASP A 183 -18.32 -26.42 15.50
N SER A 184 -18.59 -26.18 14.23
CA SER A 184 -17.67 -26.33 13.09
C SER A 184 -17.20 -25.02 12.46
N ASN A 185 -17.53 -23.84 13.00
CA ASN A 185 -17.01 -22.57 12.47
C ASN A 185 -15.53 -22.42 12.86
N LEU A 186 -14.64 -22.48 11.87
CA LEU A 186 -13.20 -22.41 12.06
C LEU A 186 -12.78 -21.13 12.81
N TYR A 187 -13.30 -19.96 12.44
CA TYR A 187 -12.93 -18.69 13.07
C TYR A 187 -13.19 -18.68 14.57
N ARG A 188 -14.24 -19.36 15.00
CA ARG A 188 -14.55 -19.54 16.41
C ARG A 188 -13.59 -20.46 17.15
N SER A 189 -12.95 -21.39 16.45
CA SER A 189 -11.95 -22.31 17.02
C SER A 189 -10.55 -21.68 17.09
N LEU A 190 -10.26 -20.66 16.27
CA LEU A 190 -8.98 -19.96 16.29
C LEU A 190 -8.81 -19.13 17.56
N PRO A 191 -7.57 -18.85 18.01
CA PRO A 191 -7.30 -17.91 19.12
C PRO A 191 -7.87 -16.53 18.84
N LYS A 192 -8.10 -15.72 19.90
CA LYS A 192 -8.55 -14.33 19.76
C LYS A 192 -7.52 -13.41 19.11
N ASP A 193 -6.26 -13.71 19.31
CA ASP A 193 -5.10 -13.04 18.73
C ASP A 193 -4.71 -13.58 17.35
N ALA A 194 -5.46 -14.54 16.79
CA ALA A 194 -5.30 -14.90 15.40
C ALA A 194 -5.63 -13.71 14.49
N LEU A 195 -4.87 -13.56 13.42
CA LEU A 195 -5.15 -12.59 12.36
C LEU A 195 -5.97 -13.26 11.26
N LEU A 196 -6.99 -12.58 10.80
CA LEU A 196 -7.88 -13.02 9.73
C LEU A 196 -7.72 -12.10 8.54
N PHE A 197 -7.70 -12.66 7.34
CA PHE A 197 -7.52 -11.91 6.10
C PHE A 197 -8.63 -12.25 5.11
N PHE A 198 -9.15 -11.23 4.46
CA PHE A 198 -10.09 -11.34 3.35
C PHE A 198 -9.42 -10.77 2.11
N TYR A 199 -9.47 -11.49 1.00
CA TYR A 199 -8.83 -11.09 -0.24
C TYR A 199 -9.62 -11.56 -1.46
N THR A 200 -9.39 -10.95 -2.60
CA THR A 200 -9.96 -11.41 -3.86
C THR A 200 -9.03 -12.43 -4.52
N ALA A 201 -9.53 -13.62 -4.79
CA ALA A 201 -8.91 -14.52 -5.75
C ALA A 201 -9.39 -14.10 -7.15
N ALA A 202 -8.47 -13.53 -7.94
CA ALA A 202 -8.78 -12.99 -9.25
C ALA A 202 -8.53 -14.02 -10.34
N GLY A 203 -9.48 -14.15 -11.22
CA GLY A 203 -9.40 -14.93 -12.43
C GLY A 203 -9.71 -14.09 -13.67
N GLY A 204 -9.63 -14.69 -14.85
CA GLY A 204 -10.11 -14.09 -16.08
C GLY A 204 -9.24 -13.01 -16.70
N SER A 205 -8.27 -12.49 -16.00
CA SER A 205 -7.28 -11.58 -16.55
C SER A 205 -6.00 -12.33 -16.92
N HIS A 206 -5.17 -11.72 -17.75
CA HIS A 206 -3.89 -12.29 -18.20
C HIS A 206 -2.81 -12.35 -17.11
N ASP A 207 -3.21 -12.32 -15.83
CA ASP A 207 -2.33 -12.09 -14.68
C ASP A 207 -1.73 -13.37 -14.14
N SER A 208 -2.36 -14.51 -14.41
CA SER A 208 -1.85 -15.83 -14.05
C SER A 208 -2.33 -16.89 -15.01
N ALA A 209 -1.40 -17.69 -15.52
CA ALA A 209 -1.69 -18.82 -16.41
C ALA A 209 -2.60 -19.89 -15.74
N CYS A 210 -2.68 -19.92 -14.42
CA CYS A 210 -3.48 -20.90 -13.68
C CYS A 210 -4.89 -20.43 -13.36
N SER A 211 -5.15 -19.13 -13.41
CA SER A 211 -6.45 -18.53 -13.09
C SER A 211 -7.19 -18.00 -14.31
N GLU A 212 -6.63 -18.15 -15.50
CA GLU A 212 -7.28 -17.70 -16.73
C GLU A 212 -8.69 -18.29 -16.87
N GLY A 213 -9.68 -17.43 -17.12
CA GLY A 213 -11.08 -17.79 -17.29
C GLY A 213 -11.86 -18.04 -16.00
N LYS A 214 -11.25 -17.87 -14.81
CA LYS A 214 -11.95 -17.96 -13.52
C LYS A 214 -12.65 -16.65 -13.18
N ASP A 215 -13.68 -16.73 -12.34
CA ASP A 215 -14.40 -15.57 -11.82
C ASP A 215 -13.63 -14.94 -10.64
N TYR A 216 -13.94 -13.66 -10.38
CA TYR A 216 -13.49 -12.95 -9.18
C TYR A 216 -14.34 -13.38 -7.98
N THR A 217 -13.71 -13.92 -6.95
CA THR A 217 -14.37 -14.41 -5.73
C THR A 217 -13.61 -13.95 -4.49
N GLN A 218 -14.32 -13.81 -3.34
CA GLN A 218 -13.66 -13.38 -2.11
C GLN A 218 -13.32 -14.61 -1.26
N HIS A 219 -12.07 -14.68 -0.85
CA HIS A 219 -11.48 -15.76 -0.07
C HIS A 219 -10.98 -15.29 1.28
N THR A 220 -10.58 -16.23 2.11
CA THR A 220 -10.02 -15.92 3.42
C THR A 220 -8.72 -16.68 3.68
N ALA A 221 -7.90 -16.09 4.53
CA ALA A 221 -6.72 -16.71 5.11
C ALA A 221 -6.63 -16.33 6.59
N TYR A 222 -5.83 -17.06 7.35
CA TYR A 222 -5.58 -16.73 8.76
C TYR A 222 -4.12 -16.95 9.13
N SER A 223 -3.72 -16.35 10.24
CA SER A 223 -2.43 -16.57 10.89
C SER A 223 -2.63 -16.81 12.37
N THR A 224 -1.84 -17.73 12.93
CA THR A 224 -1.75 -17.98 14.38
C THR A 224 -0.34 -17.73 14.93
N ASP A 225 0.52 -17.15 14.13
CA ASP A 225 1.92 -16.81 14.44
C ASP A 225 2.20 -15.32 14.26
N HIS A 226 1.23 -14.47 14.63
CA HIS A 226 1.33 -13.01 14.52
C HIS A 226 1.64 -12.53 13.10
N GLY A 227 0.93 -13.05 12.11
CA GLY A 227 0.99 -12.60 10.72
C GLY A 227 2.24 -13.04 9.94
N LEU A 228 3.13 -13.84 10.51
CA LEU A 228 4.36 -14.26 9.83
C LEU A 228 4.09 -15.24 8.70
N THR A 229 3.13 -16.16 8.90
CA THR A 229 2.65 -17.08 7.86
C THR A 229 1.13 -17.00 7.71
N LEU A 230 0.66 -17.06 6.47
CA LEU A 230 -0.76 -17.02 6.14
C LEU A 230 -1.22 -18.39 5.61
N GLN A 231 -2.26 -18.94 6.22
CA GLN A 231 -2.89 -20.19 5.80
C GLN A 231 -4.17 -19.86 5.04
N LYS A 232 -4.18 -20.09 3.72
CA LYS A 232 -5.37 -19.92 2.90
C LYS A 232 -6.43 -20.96 3.25
N LEU A 233 -7.69 -20.52 3.27
CA LEU A 233 -8.83 -21.42 3.41
C LEU A 233 -9.42 -21.75 2.05
N PRO A 234 -9.79 -23.03 1.80
CA PRO A 234 -10.37 -23.42 0.54
C PRO A 234 -11.78 -22.86 0.37
N GLY A 235 -12.11 -22.48 -0.85
CA GLY A 235 -13.43 -22.02 -1.24
C GLY A 235 -13.69 -20.54 -0.94
N ALA A 236 -14.59 -19.98 -1.73
CA ALA A 236 -14.98 -18.59 -1.63
C ALA A 236 -16.03 -18.38 -0.53
N VAL A 237 -15.87 -17.33 0.29
CA VAL A 237 -16.89 -16.88 1.25
C VAL A 237 -17.88 -15.90 0.61
N VAL A 238 -17.48 -15.18 -0.45
CA VAL A 238 -18.38 -14.42 -1.32
C VAL A 238 -18.13 -14.84 -2.77
N PRO A 239 -19.16 -15.40 -3.44
CA PRO A 239 -19.03 -15.85 -4.82
C PRO A 239 -18.93 -14.66 -5.80
N PHE A 240 -18.79 -14.96 -7.08
CA PHE A 240 -18.93 -13.98 -8.13
C PHE A 240 -20.31 -13.29 -8.06
N LEU A 241 -20.28 -11.96 -7.96
CA LEU A 241 -21.46 -11.10 -7.91
C LEU A 241 -21.61 -10.28 -9.20
N LYS A 242 -20.52 -9.71 -9.67
CA LYS A 242 -20.41 -8.92 -10.89
C LYS A 242 -19.01 -9.06 -11.51
N THR A 243 -18.85 -8.59 -12.73
CA THR A 243 -17.67 -8.74 -13.60
C THR A 243 -16.33 -8.47 -12.89
N ASP A 244 -16.29 -7.51 -11.97
CA ASP A 244 -15.02 -7.02 -11.37
C ASP A 244 -15.05 -6.99 -9.85
N ASN A 245 -15.92 -7.77 -9.19
CA ASN A 245 -16.10 -7.67 -7.74
C ASN A 245 -14.81 -8.06 -6.98
N ARG A 246 -14.20 -7.07 -6.33
CA ARG A 246 -12.91 -7.16 -5.64
C ARG A 246 -12.76 -6.18 -4.48
N ASP A 247 -11.60 -6.25 -3.83
CA ASP A 247 -11.14 -5.33 -2.79
C ASP A 247 -12.02 -5.33 -1.54
N PRO A 248 -12.23 -6.50 -0.90
CA PRO A 248 -13.06 -6.57 0.29
C PRO A 248 -12.40 -5.84 1.46
N LYS A 249 -13.13 -4.93 2.09
CA LYS A 249 -12.76 -4.32 3.37
C LYS A 249 -13.75 -4.73 4.43
N VAL A 250 -13.28 -5.45 5.46
CA VAL A 250 -14.12 -5.99 6.53
C VAL A 250 -13.89 -5.21 7.81
N TYR A 251 -14.99 -4.90 8.49
CA TYR A 251 -15.03 -4.17 9.74
C TYR A 251 -16.07 -4.79 10.69
N TRP A 252 -15.77 -4.85 12.00
CA TRP A 252 -16.75 -5.24 13.01
C TRP A 252 -17.63 -4.06 13.40
N HIS A 253 -18.93 -4.20 13.27
CA HIS A 253 -19.89 -3.17 13.67
C HIS A 253 -20.49 -3.50 15.05
N GLU A 254 -19.97 -2.82 16.07
CA GLU A 254 -20.28 -3.10 17.47
C GLU A 254 -21.79 -3.02 17.79
N LYS A 255 -22.50 -2.02 17.25
CA LYS A 255 -23.92 -1.79 17.55
C LYS A 255 -24.83 -2.89 16.99
N SER A 256 -24.54 -3.43 15.81
CA SER A 256 -25.34 -4.50 15.20
C SER A 256 -24.75 -5.91 15.41
N LYS A 257 -23.62 -6.03 16.11
CA LYS A 257 -22.93 -7.30 16.39
C LYS A 257 -22.76 -8.14 15.13
N ALA A 258 -22.11 -7.54 14.11
CA ALA A 258 -21.90 -8.17 12.81
C ALA A 258 -20.64 -7.65 12.12
N PHE A 259 -20.07 -8.49 11.27
CA PHE A 259 -19.03 -8.11 10.34
C PHE A 259 -19.67 -7.45 9.11
N ILE A 260 -19.13 -6.32 8.71
CA ILE A 260 -19.56 -5.55 7.55
C ILE A 260 -18.43 -5.59 6.53
N MET A 261 -18.74 -5.93 5.29
CA MET A 261 -17.80 -5.88 4.17
C MET A 261 -18.27 -4.82 3.19
N SER A 262 -17.41 -3.85 2.88
CA SER A 262 -17.55 -3.04 1.68
C SER A 262 -16.78 -3.71 0.55
N LEU A 263 -17.39 -3.82 -0.63
CA LEU A 263 -16.88 -4.53 -1.79
C LEU A 263 -17.12 -3.71 -3.06
N TYR A 264 -16.10 -3.54 -3.86
CA TYR A 264 -16.23 -2.98 -5.20
C TYR A 264 -16.91 -3.99 -6.13
N LEU A 265 -17.80 -3.54 -6.98
CA LEU A 265 -18.52 -4.40 -7.92
C LEU A 265 -18.09 -4.17 -9.38
N LYS A 266 -18.18 -2.91 -9.83
CA LYS A 266 -17.88 -2.52 -11.22
C LYS A 266 -18.00 -1.01 -11.38
N GLY A 267 -17.05 -0.38 -12.09
CA GLY A 267 -17.16 1.06 -12.42
C GLY A 267 -17.27 1.92 -11.17
N THR A 268 -18.44 2.45 -10.88
CA THR A 268 -18.71 3.25 -9.67
C THR A 268 -19.68 2.55 -8.70
N GLU A 269 -19.88 1.24 -8.87
CA GLU A 269 -20.83 0.46 -8.09
C GLU A 269 -20.13 -0.31 -6.97
N TYR A 270 -20.76 -0.34 -5.80
CA TYR A 270 -20.29 -1.03 -4.59
C TYR A 270 -21.41 -1.82 -3.95
N ALA A 271 -21.04 -2.80 -3.12
CA ALA A 271 -21.93 -3.50 -2.21
C ALA A 271 -21.48 -3.34 -0.76
N ILE A 272 -22.45 -3.22 0.14
CA ILE A 272 -22.26 -3.46 1.57
C ILE A 272 -22.84 -4.83 1.86
N LEU A 273 -22.01 -5.71 2.41
CA LEU A 273 -22.42 -7.05 2.83
C LEU A 273 -22.30 -7.15 4.34
N ARG A 274 -23.14 -8.01 4.91
CA ARG A 274 -23.19 -8.26 6.35
C ARG A 274 -23.10 -9.75 6.62
N SER A 275 -22.35 -10.11 7.67
CA SER A 275 -22.24 -11.47 8.17
C SER A 275 -22.20 -11.51 9.69
N THR A 276 -22.78 -12.55 10.30
CA THR A 276 -22.65 -12.82 11.73
C THR A 276 -21.71 -14.00 12.02
N ASP A 277 -21.19 -14.64 10.97
CA ASP A 277 -20.36 -15.84 11.09
C ASP A 277 -19.10 -15.84 10.21
N MET A 278 -18.91 -14.80 9.37
CA MET A 278 -17.84 -14.64 8.37
C MET A 278 -17.85 -15.67 7.22
N LEU A 279 -18.78 -16.61 7.23
CA LEU A 279 -18.95 -17.65 6.21
C LEU A 279 -20.10 -17.31 5.25
N HIS A 280 -21.17 -16.73 5.77
CA HIS A 280 -22.37 -16.38 5.01
C HIS A 280 -22.54 -14.86 4.98
N TRP A 281 -22.53 -14.31 3.78
CA TRP A 281 -22.59 -12.86 3.55
C TRP A 281 -23.85 -12.48 2.79
N GLU A 282 -24.61 -11.54 3.34
CA GLU A 282 -25.83 -10.99 2.74
C GLU A 282 -25.58 -9.57 2.23
N ILE A 283 -25.97 -9.26 0.99
CA ILE A 283 -25.94 -7.90 0.46
C ILE A 283 -27.07 -7.10 1.13
N THR A 284 -26.71 -6.12 1.94
CA THR A 284 -27.67 -5.22 2.61
C THR A 284 -27.90 -3.93 1.85
N GLN A 285 -26.92 -3.51 1.04
CA GLN A 285 -27.05 -2.31 0.20
C GLN A 285 -26.16 -2.43 -1.05
N GLN A 286 -26.65 -1.91 -2.16
CA GLN A 286 -25.81 -1.53 -3.30
C GLN A 286 -25.76 0.00 -3.38
N LEU A 287 -24.58 0.54 -3.69
CA LEU A 287 -24.30 1.96 -3.81
C LEU A 287 -23.73 2.25 -5.19
N THR A 288 -24.00 3.44 -5.69
CA THR A 288 -23.37 3.98 -6.90
C THR A 288 -22.97 5.42 -6.61
N PHE A 289 -21.72 5.76 -6.83
CA PHE A 289 -21.20 7.12 -6.72
C PHE A 289 -20.90 7.65 -8.12
N GLU A 290 -20.81 8.99 -8.28
CA GLU A 290 -20.64 9.56 -9.62
C GLU A 290 -19.22 9.38 -10.17
N THR A 291 -18.21 9.40 -9.30
CA THR A 291 -16.78 9.50 -9.68
C THR A 291 -15.87 8.54 -8.96
N ALA A 292 -16.36 7.81 -7.95
CA ALA A 292 -15.58 6.87 -7.14
C ALA A 292 -15.18 5.62 -7.92
N ASN A 293 -14.08 4.97 -7.52
CA ASN A 293 -13.53 3.77 -8.14
C ASN A 293 -12.83 2.89 -7.11
N GLU A 294 -12.89 1.57 -7.24
CA GLU A 294 -12.14 0.53 -6.52
C GLU A 294 -11.94 0.73 -4.99
N CYS A 295 -11.34 -0.23 -4.32
CA CYS A 295 -10.82 -0.21 -2.95
C CYS A 295 -11.73 0.51 -1.93
N PRO A 296 -12.97 0.07 -1.70
CA PRO A 296 -13.86 0.73 -0.75
C PRO A 296 -13.40 0.49 0.69
N ASP A 297 -13.34 1.56 1.48
CA ASP A 297 -13.06 1.48 2.92
C ASP A 297 -14.17 2.22 3.69
N LEU A 298 -15.14 1.45 4.22
CA LEU A 298 -16.25 1.97 5.03
C LEU A 298 -15.95 1.77 6.51
N ARG A 299 -15.82 2.88 7.26
CA ARG A 299 -15.51 2.80 8.69
C ARG A 299 -16.06 3.97 9.51
N PRO A 300 -16.23 3.79 10.83
CA PRO A 300 -16.60 4.90 11.70
C PRO A 300 -15.43 5.88 11.88
N ILE A 301 -15.76 7.14 12.08
CA ILE A 301 -14.85 8.21 12.43
C ILE A 301 -15.54 9.16 13.41
N SER A 302 -14.89 9.43 14.54
CA SER A 302 -15.42 10.35 15.54
C SER A 302 -15.18 11.80 15.12
N THR A 303 -16.16 12.65 15.38
CA THR A 303 -16.01 14.10 15.26
C THR A 303 -15.51 14.71 16.57
N PRO A 304 -14.91 15.91 16.56
CA PRO A 304 -14.47 16.58 17.80
C PRO A 304 -15.57 16.83 18.84
N ASP A 305 -16.82 16.91 18.44
CA ASP A 305 -17.97 17.05 19.34
C ASP A 305 -18.48 15.70 19.90
N GLY A 306 -17.81 14.59 19.58
CA GLY A 306 -18.15 13.24 20.02
C GLY A 306 -19.25 12.56 19.22
N THR A 307 -19.75 13.17 18.15
CA THR A 307 -20.69 12.53 17.23
C THR A 307 -19.94 11.51 16.38
N GLU A 308 -20.49 10.31 16.27
CA GLU A 308 -19.96 9.30 15.33
C GLU A 308 -20.49 9.59 13.93
N LYS A 309 -19.58 9.66 12.96
CA LYS A 309 -19.87 9.65 11.53
C LYS A 309 -19.21 8.43 10.88
N TRP A 310 -19.53 8.19 9.63
CA TRP A 310 -18.92 7.14 8.84
C TRP A 310 -18.31 7.76 7.60
N ILE A 311 -17.14 7.30 7.26
CA ILE A 311 -16.46 7.65 6.01
C ILE A 311 -16.48 6.44 5.08
N PHE A 312 -16.81 6.70 3.82
CA PHE A 312 -16.61 5.77 2.72
C PHE A 312 -15.50 6.34 1.85
N TYR A 313 -14.33 5.74 1.89
CA TYR A 313 -13.14 6.12 1.15
C TYR A 313 -12.97 5.22 -0.06
N THR A 314 -12.40 5.71 -1.17
CA THR A 314 -12.25 4.97 -2.43
C THR A 314 -10.83 5.09 -2.99
N ALA A 315 -10.48 4.21 -3.93
CA ALA A 315 -9.15 4.16 -4.51
C ALA A 315 -8.69 5.49 -5.12
N SER A 316 -9.58 6.22 -5.77
CA SER A 316 -9.28 7.51 -6.42
C SER A 316 -9.09 8.68 -5.44
N SER A 317 -8.89 8.40 -4.15
CA SER A 317 -8.77 9.42 -3.10
C SER A 317 -10.00 10.33 -3.04
N GLU A 318 -11.18 9.75 -3.19
CA GLU A 318 -12.46 10.40 -2.98
C GLU A 318 -13.14 9.82 -1.74
N TYR A 319 -13.82 10.65 -0.97
CA TYR A 319 -14.49 10.21 0.25
C TYR A 319 -15.88 10.83 0.39
N PHE A 320 -16.73 10.11 1.11
CA PHE A 320 -18.11 10.48 1.45
C PHE A 320 -18.29 10.36 2.96
N ILE A 321 -18.89 11.37 3.60
CA ILE A 321 -19.18 11.37 5.03
C ILE A 321 -20.68 11.20 5.22
N GLY A 322 -21.08 10.19 5.99
CA GLY A 322 -22.51 9.88 6.19
C GLY A 322 -22.78 9.23 7.55
N ASP A 323 -23.91 8.54 7.62
CA ASP A 323 -24.36 7.75 8.74
C ASP A 323 -24.46 6.28 8.34
N PHE A 324 -24.19 5.35 9.27
CA PHE A 324 -24.30 3.92 9.02
C PHE A 324 -24.95 3.22 10.22
N ASP A 325 -25.95 2.38 9.96
CA ASP A 325 -26.73 1.70 11.00
C ASP A 325 -26.39 0.21 11.18
N GLY A 326 -25.37 -0.26 10.47
CA GLY A 326 -25.00 -1.69 10.40
C GLY A 326 -25.62 -2.42 9.22
N PHE A 327 -26.44 -1.74 8.40
CA PHE A 327 -27.06 -2.26 7.21
C PHE A 327 -26.93 -1.31 6.01
N ARG A 328 -27.05 0.00 6.26
CA ARG A 328 -27.11 1.00 5.17
C ARG A 328 -26.28 2.22 5.50
N PHE A 329 -25.50 2.65 4.51
CA PHE A 329 -24.82 3.93 4.49
C PHE A 329 -25.77 4.97 3.88
N THR A 330 -26.11 5.99 4.65
CA THR A 330 -27.17 6.96 4.33
C THR A 330 -26.75 8.38 4.68
N ASN A 331 -27.54 9.38 4.28
CA ASN A 331 -27.30 10.79 4.59
C ASN A 331 -25.86 11.26 4.28
N TYR A 332 -25.25 10.68 3.24
CA TYR A 332 -23.87 10.98 2.92
C TYR A 332 -23.73 12.25 2.07
N SER A 333 -22.59 12.92 2.26
CA SER A 333 -22.22 14.12 1.49
C SER A 333 -22.04 13.81 0.01
N ALA A 334 -21.97 14.83 -0.83
CA ALA A 334 -21.33 14.70 -2.15
C ALA A 334 -19.88 14.23 -1.98
N GLY A 335 -19.34 13.62 -3.02
CA GLY A 335 -17.93 13.20 -3.05
C GLY A 335 -16.98 14.38 -2.84
N LYS A 336 -16.00 14.20 -1.98
CA LYS A 336 -14.96 15.19 -1.67
C LYS A 336 -13.59 14.61 -1.99
N ARG A 337 -12.67 15.46 -2.43
CA ARG A 337 -11.29 15.06 -2.72
C ARG A 337 -10.47 14.92 -1.44
N ALA A 338 -9.74 13.81 -1.32
CA ALA A 338 -8.72 13.59 -0.31
C ALA A 338 -7.30 13.91 -0.83
N SER A 339 -7.11 14.05 -2.16
CA SER A 339 -5.86 14.46 -2.79
C SER A 339 -6.11 15.42 -3.96
N TYR A 340 -5.23 16.40 -4.14
CA TYR A 340 -5.25 17.35 -5.25
C TYR A 340 -4.48 16.86 -6.49
N THR A 341 -3.82 15.72 -6.39
CA THR A 341 -3.13 15.03 -7.48
C THR A 341 -3.64 13.60 -7.61
N GLU A 342 -3.36 12.97 -8.75
CA GLU A 342 -3.80 11.62 -9.04
C GLU A 342 -2.72 10.55 -8.77
N LEU A 343 -1.58 10.95 -8.20
CA LEU A 343 -0.47 10.02 -7.96
C LEU A 343 -0.80 9.00 -6.86
N ALA A 344 -1.46 9.44 -5.78
CA ALA A 344 -1.92 8.56 -4.71
C ALA A 344 -3.22 7.84 -5.11
N TYR A 345 -3.26 6.53 -4.88
CA TYR A 345 -4.36 5.65 -5.26
C TYR A 345 -4.51 4.49 -4.26
N ALA A 346 -5.64 3.76 -4.32
CA ALA A 346 -5.90 2.53 -3.56
C ALA A 346 -5.67 2.65 -2.05
N GLY A 347 -6.10 3.79 -1.47
CA GLY A 347 -5.94 4.02 -0.04
C GLY A 347 -6.72 3.04 0.81
N GLN A 348 -6.06 2.48 1.85
CA GLN A 348 -6.69 1.66 2.87
C GLN A 348 -6.26 2.09 4.27
N THR A 349 -7.16 1.86 5.24
CA THR A 349 -6.89 2.14 6.65
C THR A 349 -6.55 0.88 7.43
N TYR A 350 -5.75 1.03 8.49
CA TYR A 350 -5.48 -0.06 9.42
C TYR A 350 -6.73 -0.45 10.21
N ASN A 351 -6.97 -1.75 10.35
CA ASN A 351 -7.85 -2.29 11.37
C ASN A 351 -7.07 -2.46 12.69
N ASN A 352 -7.80 -2.37 13.80
CA ASN A 352 -7.29 -2.56 15.16
C ASN A 352 -6.20 -1.57 15.62
N ALA A 353 -5.87 -0.52 14.85
CA ALA A 353 -4.98 0.52 15.33
C ALA A 353 -5.59 1.22 16.56
N PRO A 354 -4.86 1.30 17.71
CA PRO A 354 -5.44 1.83 18.94
C PRO A 354 -5.65 3.34 18.81
N ASP A 355 -6.88 3.77 19.15
CA ASP A 355 -7.30 5.18 19.33
C ASP A 355 -7.07 6.10 18.11
N ARG A 356 -6.77 5.56 16.93
CA ARG A 356 -6.53 6.34 15.70
C ARG A 356 -6.90 5.58 14.42
N ILE A 357 -7.09 6.32 13.36
CA ILE A 357 -7.32 5.80 12.02
C ILE A 357 -6.11 6.14 11.16
N VAL A 358 -5.36 5.13 10.75
CA VAL A 358 -4.16 5.31 9.94
C VAL A 358 -4.42 4.87 8.52
N LEU A 359 -4.23 5.76 7.55
CA LEU A 359 -4.36 5.55 6.10
C LEU A 359 -2.97 5.38 5.48
N ILE A 360 -2.83 4.44 4.57
CA ILE A 360 -1.70 4.33 3.62
C ILE A 360 -2.27 4.23 2.21
N GLN A 361 -1.58 4.83 1.24
CA GLN A 361 -1.97 4.81 -0.18
C GLN A 361 -0.79 4.38 -1.07
N TRP A 362 -1.09 3.78 -2.21
CA TRP A 362 -0.11 3.54 -3.27
C TRP A 362 0.21 4.83 -4.03
N LEU A 363 1.47 5.16 -4.17
CA LEU A 363 2.00 6.18 -5.07
C LEU A 363 2.39 5.51 -6.39
N ARG A 364 1.71 5.86 -7.47
CA ARG A 364 1.86 5.27 -8.81
C ARG A 364 3.14 5.76 -9.51
N THR A 365 4.27 5.70 -8.79
CA THR A 365 5.58 6.09 -9.33
C THR A 365 6.07 5.05 -10.34
N GLN A 366 6.78 5.49 -11.38
CA GLN A 366 7.21 4.64 -12.47
C GLN A 366 8.62 4.05 -12.27
N ASN A 367 9.52 4.77 -11.67
CA ASN A 367 10.90 4.36 -11.31
C ASN A 367 11.64 3.52 -12.39
N PRO A 368 11.72 3.94 -13.67
CA PRO A 368 12.07 3.07 -14.80
C PRO A 368 13.49 2.48 -14.77
N GLU A 369 14.40 3.07 -13.98
CA GLU A 369 15.81 2.63 -13.88
C GLU A 369 16.10 1.84 -12.59
N ARG A 370 15.08 1.50 -11.78
CA ARG A 370 15.24 0.80 -10.52
C ARG A 370 14.76 -0.63 -10.57
N LEU A 371 15.24 -1.43 -9.63
CA LEU A 371 14.79 -2.81 -9.45
C LEU A 371 13.43 -2.90 -8.74
N TYR A 372 12.81 -1.77 -8.39
CA TYR A 372 11.45 -1.71 -7.83
C TYR A 372 10.60 -0.64 -8.52
N THR A 373 9.30 -0.85 -8.61
CA THR A 373 8.32 0.11 -9.13
C THR A 373 7.17 0.26 -8.16
N GLY A 374 6.70 1.50 -7.99
CA GLY A 374 5.69 1.87 -6.99
C GLY A 374 6.29 2.10 -5.61
N MET A 375 5.59 2.90 -4.81
CA MET A 375 5.90 3.10 -3.40
C MET A 375 4.60 3.41 -2.64
N LEU A 376 4.65 3.43 -1.31
CA LEU A 376 3.51 3.83 -0.48
C LEU A 376 3.76 5.20 0.13
N THR A 377 2.69 5.96 0.36
CA THR A 377 2.74 7.26 1.04
C THR A 377 3.31 7.13 2.45
N LEU A 378 3.79 8.22 3.00
CA LEU A 378 3.88 8.34 4.45
C LEU A 378 2.51 8.04 5.06
N PRO A 379 2.40 7.18 6.09
CA PRO A 379 1.13 6.92 6.76
C PRO A 379 0.52 8.20 7.35
N ARG A 380 -0.82 8.33 7.28
CA ARG A 380 -1.54 9.52 7.74
C ARG A 380 -2.66 9.18 8.71
N GLU A 381 -2.79 9.97 9.75
CA GLU A 381 -3.90 9.89 10.70
C GLU A 381 -5.08 10.70 10.18
N LEU A 382 -6.26 10.08 10.20
CA LEU A 382 -7.50 10.69 9.71
C LEU A 382 -8.28 11.33 10.85
N GLU A 383 -8.71 12.56 10.65
CA GLU A 383 -9.59 13.30 11.56
C GLU A 383 -10.68 14.02 10.76
N LEU A 384 -11.88 14.18 11.34
CA LEU A 384 -12.90 15.09 10.81
C LEU A 384 -12.80 16.44 11.51
N ILE A 385 -12.56 17.48 10.73
CA ILE A 385 -12.56 18.85 11.20
C ILE A 385 -13.72 19.64 10.55
N LYS A 386 -14.15 20.73 11.20
CA LYS A 386 -15.25 21.55 10.69
C LYS A 386 -14.69 22.78 9.99
N GLN A 387 -14.94 22.90 8.69
CA GLN A 387 -14.61 24.10 7.91
C GLN A 387 -15.89 24.63 7.22
N ASP A 388 -16.17 25.92 7.35
CA ASP A 388 -17.33 26.59 6.78
C ASP A 388 -18.68 25.89 7.09
N GLY A 389 -18.78 25.24 8.25
CA GLY A 389 -19.96 24.52 8.72
C GLY A 389 -20.06 23.05 8.24
N GLU A 390 -19.20 22.60 7.35
CA GLU A 390 -19.14 21.24 6.85
C GLU A 390 -18.03 20.41 7.49
N TRP A 391 -18.22 19.08 7.59
CA TRP A 391 -17.19 18.14 7.96
C TRP A 391 -16.26 17.89 6.76
N ILE A 392 -14.96 18.02 7.00
CA ILE A 392 -13.88 17.79 6.03
C ILE A 392 -12.89 16.83 6.65
N LEU A 393 -12.34 15.92 5.83
CA LEU A 393 -11.29 14.99 6.22
C LEU A 393 -9.94 15.71 6.25
N ALA A 394 -9.31 15.73 7.41
CA ALA A 394 -7.89 16.06 7.57
C ALA A 394 -7.06 14.77 7.57
N GLN A 395 -5.86 14.82 7.02
CA GLN A 395 -4.94 13.69 6.87
C GLN A 395 -3.57 14.10 7.41
N HIS A 396 -3.43 14.07 8.74
CA HIS A 396 -2.19 14.45 9.41
C HIS A 396 -1.10 13.40 9.15
N PRO A 397 0.16 13.78 8.92
CA PRO A 397 1.25 12.81 9.08
C PRO A 397 1.13 12.10 10.43
N VAL A 398 1.42 10.81 10.48
CA VAL A 398 1.37 10.08 11.77
C VAL A 398 2.21 10.78 12.84
N HIS A 399 1.80 10.70 14.09
CA HIS A 399 2.49 11.43 15.17
C HIS A 399 3.96 11.03 15.32
N GLU A 400 4.34 9.81 14.92
CA GLU A 400 5.73 9.35 14.87
C GLU A 400 6.61 10.21 13.95
N TRP A 401 6.04 10.81 12.89
CA TRP A 401 6.74 11.78 12.05
C TRP A 401 7.15 13.02 12.85
N PHE A 402 6.27 13.54 13.69
CA PHE A 402 6.57 14.69 14.54
C PHE A 402 7.51 14.35 15.69
N ASP A 403 7.50 13.11 16.18
CA ASP A 403 8.47 12.62 17.16
C ASP A 403 9.85 12.46 16.53
N ALA A 404 9.90 11.93 15.30
CA ALA A 404 11.12 11.89 14.51
C ALA A 404 11.68 13.31 14.24
N LYS A 405 10.81 14.30 13.96
CA LYS A 405 11.20 15.72 13.83
C LYS A 405 11.89 16.24 15.10
N LYS A 406 11.40 15.92 16.29
CA LYS A 406 12.01 16.37 17.56
C LYS A 406 13.43 15.83 17.76
N ALA A 407 13.71 14.63 17.24
CA ALA A 407 15.01 13.98 17.29
C ALA A 407 15.91 14.30 16.08
N ALA A 408 15.37 15.00 15.09
CA ALA A 408 15.99 15.26 13.80
C ALA A 408 17.13 16.29 13.86
N ASN A 409 17.98 16.25 12.84
CA ASN A 409 18.93 17.33 12.61
C ASN A 409 18.24 18.47 11.85
N THR A 410 18.16 19.64 12.48
CA THR A 410 17.72 20.87 11.81
C THR A 410 18.75 21.26 10.74
N LEU A 411 18.31 21.41 9.51
CA LEU A 411 19.14 21.89 8.40
C LEU A 411 19.22 23.42 8.41
N PHE A 412 18.10 24.10 8.53
CA PHE A 412 17.99 25.53 8.77
C PHE A 412 16.70 25.87 9.53
N HIS A 413 16.75 27.01 10.21
CA HIS A 413 15.58 27.68 10.77
C HIS A 413 15.76 29.17 10.53
N ALA A 414 14.78 29.80 9.89
CA ALA A 414 14.83 31.22 9.55
C ALA A 414 13.48 31.87 9.82
N ALA A 415 13.54 33.06 10.39
CA ALA A 415 12.39 33.92 10.56
C ALA A 415 12.66 35.23 9.81
N ASP A 416 11.64 35.77 9.12
CA ASP A 416 11.69 37.01 8.38
C ASP A 416 12.80 37.03 7.29
N ALA A 417 12.96 35.92 6.57
CA ALA A 417 13.95 35.72 5.52
C ALA A 417 13.32 35.60 4.14
N THR A 418 14.03 36.00 3.08
CA THR A 418 13.62 35.77 1.69
C THR A 418 14.38 34.61 1.02
N SER A 419 15.40 34.06 1.71
CA SER A 419 16.17 32.93 1.21
C SER A 419 16.78 32.15 2.36
N CYS A 420 16.67 30.82 2.28
CA CYS A 420 17.29 29.86 3.21
C CYS A 420 17.95 28.74 2.41
N GLN A 421 19.08 28.24 2.88
CA GLN A 421 19.82 27.17 2.19
C GLN A 421 20.53 26.26 3.17
N ALA A 422 20.59 24.97 2.83
CA ALA A 422 21.43 23.98 3.52
C ALA A 422 21.91 22.90 2.55
N GLU A 423 22.91 22.12 2.99
CA GLU A 423 23.46 20.98 2.25
C GLU A 423 23.12 19.68 2.96
N LEU A 424 22.47 18.75 2.26
CA LEU A 424 22.24 17.40 2.72
C LEU A 424 23.40 16.51 2.28
N THR A 425 24.20 16.06 3.25
CA THR A 425 25.46 15.33 3.00
C THR A 425 25.33 13.81 3.08
N SER A 426 24.17 13.31 3.50
CA SER A 426 23.90 11.87 3.57
C SER A 426 22.42 11.60 3.34
N PRO A 427 22.06 10.41 2.79
CA PRO A 427 20.67 10.07 2.49
C PRO A 427 19.74 10.19 3.69
N ALA A 428 18.62 10.89 3.50
CA ALA A 428 17.55 11.06 4.48
C ALA A 428 16.30 11.61 3.80
N ALA A 429 15.15 11.43 4.42
CA ALA A 429 13.97 12.24 4.08
C ALA A 429 14.13 13.66 4.64
N VAL A 430 13.59 14.63 3.92
CA VAL A 430 13.65 16.05 4.28
C VAL A 430 12.25 16.59 4.52
N GLY A 431 12.00 17.07 5.75
CA GLY A 431 10.82 17.87 6.05
C GLY A 431 11.11 19.35 5.86
N ILE A 432 10.17 20.10 5.28
CA ILE A 432 10.25 21.55 5.12
C ILE A 432 8.92 22.17 5.52
N ASP A 433 8.92 23.03 6.53
CA ASP A 433 7.77 23.86 6.90
C ASP A 433 8.01 25.29 6.46
N VAL A 434 7.00 25.91 5.83
CA VAL A 434 7.05 27.30 5.39
C VAL A 434 5.77 28.02 5.77
N SER A 435 5.90 29.18 6.43
CA SER A 435 4.82 30.16 6.58
C SER A 435 5.09 31.37 5.70
N LEU A 436 4.10 31.75 4.88
CA LEU A 436 4.19 32.83 3.90
C LEU A 436 2.94 33.72 3.93
N CYS A 437 3.00 34.91 3.32
CA CYS A 437 1.81 35.73 3.18
C CYS A 437 0.86 35.16 2.10
N SER A 438 -0.43 35.48 2.19
CA SER A 438 -1.50 34.93 1.33
C SER A 438 -1.41 35.32 -0.15
N THR A 439 -0.49 36.19 -0.53
CA THR A 439 -0.23 36.64 -1.91
C THR A 439 1.23 36.43 -2.32
N GLY A 440 2.06 35.86 -1.44
CA GLY A 440 3.48 35.60 -1.68
C GLY A 440 3.75 34.46 -2.64
N LYS A 441 4.96 34.43 -3.17
CA LYS A 441 5.48 33.32 -3.96
C LYS A 441 6.66 32.70 -3.25
N VAL A 442 6.69 31.39 -3.20
CA VAL A 442 7.80 30.61 -2.64
C VAL A 442 8.26 29.56 -3.66
N SER A 443 9.56 29.41 -3.78
CA SER A 443 10.18 28.37 -4.61
C SER A 443 11.12 27.51 -3.78
N PHE A 444 11.19 26.25 -4.15
CA PHE A 444 11.99 25.23 -3.51
C PHE A 444 12.93 24.62 -4.55
N SER A 445 14.22 24.53 -4.21
CA SER A 445 15.15 23.64 -4.89
C SER A 445 15.51 22.53 -3.92
N ILE A 446 15.05 21.30 -4.21
CA ILE A 446 15.20 20.16 -3.31
C ILE A 446 15.91 19.05 -4.07
N LEU A 447 17.19 18.82 -3.74
CA LEU A 447 17.99 17.73 -4.31
C LEU A 447 17.93 17.70 -5.86
N GLY A 448 18.07 18.89 -6.50
CA GLY A 448 18.04 19.04 -7.95
C GLY A 448 16.66 19.28 -8.56
N ASN A 449 15.59 19.08 -7.82
CA ASN A 449 14.23 19.33 -8.29
C ASN A 449 13.78 20.75 -7.93
N VAL A 450 13.04 21.39 -8.83
CA VAL A 450 12.52 22.75 -8.62
C VAL A 450 11.00 22.70 -8.53
N CYS A 451 10.46 23.23 -7.44
CA CYS A 451 9.04 23.40 -7.21
C CYS A 451 8.74 24.84 -6.79
N ALA A 452 7.52 25.31 -7.01
CA ALA A 452 7.13 26.64 -6.57
C ALA A 452 5.61 26.72 -6.31
N TYR A 453 5.22 27.54 -5.35
CA TYR A 453 3.84 27.88 -5.07
C TYR A 453 3.60 29.37 -5.17
N ASP A 454 2.56 29.76 -5.89
CA ASP A 454 2.05 31.14 -6.00
C ASP A 454 0.75 31.21 -5.18
N ALA A 455 0.81 31.81 -4.00
CA ALA A 455 -0.34 31.88 -3.11
C ALA A 455 -1.48 32.73 -3.68
N ALA A 456 -1.19 33.74 -4.49
CA ALA A 456 -2.22 34.58 -5.11
C ALA A 456 -3.10 33.79 -6.10
N THR A 457 -2.52 32.85 -6.82
CA THR A 457 -3.22 32.05 -7.84
C THR A 457 -3.58 30.64 -7.39
N GLY A 458 -2.90 30.12 -6.36
CA GLY A 458 -3.00 28.74 -5.92
C GLY A 458 -2.25 27.75 -6.80
N ILE A 459 -1.46 28.19 -7.76
CA ILE A 459 -0.72 27.30 -8.66
C ILE A 459 0.53 26.78 -7.95
N PHE A 460 0.63 25.46 -7.82
CA PHE A 460 1.85 24.76 -7.44
C PHE A 460 2.48 24.12 -8.69
N THR A 461 3.75 24.42 -8.94
CA THR A 461 4.53 23.80 -10.01
C THR A 461 5.58 22.88 -9.41
N CYS A 462 5.75 21.69 -9.97
CA CYS A 462 6.81 20.75 -9.60
C CYS A 462 7.29 20.05 -10.87
N ALA A 463 8.58 20.17 -11.16
CA ALA A 463 9.15 19.78 -12.44
C ALA A 463 8.39 20.42 -13.63
N ASP A 464 7.80 19.62 -14.50
CA ASP A 464 7.02 20.04 -15.68
C ASP A 464 5.49 20.09 -15.42
N LYS A 465 5.06 19.81 -14.19
CA LYS A 465 3.62 19.72 -13.83
C LYS A 465 3.16 20.96 -13.06
N ALA A 466 1.99 21.47 -13.42
CA ALA A 466 1.28 22.50 -12.67
C ALA A 466 0.00 21.89 -12.07
N THR A 467 -0.22 22.13 -10.78
CA THR A 467 -1.38 21.64 -10.03
C THR A 467 -2.12 22.85 -9.44
N GLN A 468 -3.43 22.88 -9.59
CA GLN A 468 -4.27 23.90 -8.95
C GLN A 468 -4.58 23.44 -7.51
N LEU A 469 -3.98 24.11 -6.55
CA LEU A 469 -4.31 24.06 -5.12
C LEU A 469 -5.22 25.25 -4.76
N PRO A 470 -5.81 25.30 -3.56
CA PRO A 470 -6.49 26.49 -3.08
C PRO A 470 -5.54 27.70 -3.07
N ALA A 471 -6.06 28.85 -3.49
CA ALA A 471 -5.33 30.11 -3.37
C ALA A 471 -5.29 30.55 -1.91
N GLY A 472 -4.28 31.37 -1.56
CA GLY A 472 -4.14 31.96 -0.24
C GLY A 472 -3.66 31.02 0.86
N LEU A 473 -3.08 29.86 0.53
CA LEU A 473 -2.43 29.01 1.55
C LEU A 473 -1.25 29.79 2.14
N THR A 474 -1.21 29.86 3.46
CA THR A 474 -0.18 30.59 4.23
C THR A 474 0.79 29.67 4.96
N GLU A 475 0.51 28.38 4.98
CA GLU A 475 1.35 27.34 5.59
C GLU A 475 1.45 26.17 4.61
N LEU A 476 2.68 25.73 4.36
CA LEU A 476 2.99 24.56 3.54
C LEU A 476 3.91 23.64 4.33
N HIS A 477 3.58 22.37 4.37
CA HIS A 477 4.39 21.30 4.95
C HIS A 477 4.78 20.34 3.82
N LEU A 478 6.07 20.24 3.53
CA LEU A 478 6.59 19.38 2.48
C LEU A 478 7.43 18.25 3.08
N ILE A 479 7.31 17.07 2.48
CA ILE A 479 8.16 15.91 2.78
C ILE A 479 8.75 15.45 1.46
N ALA A 480 10.06 15.60 1.32
CA ALA A 480 10.81 15.11 0.16
C ALA A 480 11.61 13.88 0.57
N ASP A 481 11.43 12.80 -0.14
CA ASP A 481 12.17 11.56 0.04
C ASP A 481 12.43 10.97 -1.35
N ARG A 482 13.46 10.24 -1.55
CA ARG A 482 13.96 9.74 -2.83
C ARG A 482 12.89 9.59 -3.94
N GLY A 483 12.84 10.56 -4.86
CA GLY A 483 11.93 10.54 -6.03
C GLY A 483 10.47 10.90 -5.74
N ILE A 484 10.13 11.35 -4.53
CA ILE A 484 8.77 11.77 -4.17
C ILE A 484 8.76 13.09 -3.40
N LEU A 485 7.73 13.89 -3.63
CA LEU A 485 7.36 15.06 -2.83
C LEU A 485 5.92 14.93 -2.38
N GLU A 486 5.69 14.96 -1.07
CA GLU A 486 4.37 15.14 -0.46
C GLU A 486 4.19 16.56 0.01
N LEU A 487 3.00 17.12 -0.14
CA LEU A 487 2.61 18.42 0.41
C LEU A 487 1.34 18.24 1.23
N SER A 488 1.32 18.87 2.41
CA SER A 488 0.09 19.13 3.16
C SER A 488 -0.02 20.60 3.54
N ALA A 489 -1.25 21.11 3.64
CA ALA A 489 -1.56 22.49 3.96
C ALA A 489 -2.98 22.61 4.54
N LYS A 490 -3.31 23.81 5.07
CA LYS A 490 -4.66 24.13 5.55
C LYS A 490 -5.18 23.10 6.57
N GLN A 491 -4.42 22.89 7.64
CA GLN A 491 -4.72 21.86 8.65
C GLN A 491 -4.81 20.45 8.05
N ASP A 492 -3.90 20.14 7.10
CA ASP A 492 -3.80 18.85 6.43
C ASP A 492 -5.09 18.39 5.68
N THR A 493 -5.93 19.34 5.26
CA THR A 493 -7.08 19.11 4.36
C THR A 493 -6.73 19.29 2.89
N VAL A 494 -5.56 19.84 2.58
CA VAL A 494 -5.00 19.98 1.24
C VAL A 494 -3.79 19.08 1.16
N ILE A 495 -3.90 17.99 0.43
CA ILE A 495 -2.86 16.98 0.25
C ILE A 495 -2.55 16.84 -1.23
N ALA A 496 -1.27 16.75 -1.57
CA ALA A 496 -0.82 16.54 -2.95
C ALA A 496 0.52 15.80 -3.00
N TYR A 497 0.76 15.09 -4.10
CA TYR A 497 1.91 14.23 -4.30
C TYR A 497 2.50 14.41 -5.69
N TRP A 498 3.82 14.48 -5.81
CA TRP A 498 4.51 14.55 -7.10
C TRP A 498 5.71 13.61 -7.13
N GLU A 499 5.83 12.86 -8.22
CA GLU A 499 7.06 12.15 -8.54
C GLU A 499 8.12 13.15 -8.97
N LEU A 500 9.31 13.06 -8.38
CA LEU A 500 10.44 13.93 -8.64
C LEU A 500 11.35 13.27 -9.68
N PRO A 501 11.69 13.95 -10.80
CA PRO A 501 12.52 13.38 -11.85
C PRO A 501 13.99 13.16 -11.43
N ASP A 502 14.52 13.99 -10.51
CA ASP A 502 15.84 13.78 -9.92
C ASP A 502 15.68 13.07 -8.56
N ASP A 503 16.21 11.89 -8.46
CA ASP A 503 16.07 11.00 -7.31
C ASP A 503 17.32 10.91 -6.43
N ARG A 504 18.25 11.87 -6.60
CA ARG A 504 19.44 11.95 -5.75
C ARG A 504 19.05 12.06 -4.27
N THR A 505 19.89 11.51 -3.43
CA THR A 505 19.64 11.44 -1.98
C THR A 505 20.48 12.43 -1.17
N CYS A 506 21.34 13.20 -1.85
CA CYS A 506 22.20 14.23 -1.26
C CYS A 506 22.24 15.45 -2.17
N GLY A 507 22.54 16.63 -1.61
CA GLY A 507 22.70 17.88 -2.36
C GLY A 507 22.08 19.08 -1.65
N THR A 508 21.98 20.18 -2.37
CA THR A 508 21.50 21.45 -1.83
C THR A 508 19.99 21.49 -1.70
N ILE A 509 19.51 22.06 -0.60
CA ILE A 509 18.11 22.39 -0.34
C ILE A 509 18.04 23.90 -0.19
N THR A 510 17.19 24.56 -0.99
CA THR A 510 17.01 26.02 -0.96
C THR A 510 15.52 26.36 -0.94
N VAL A 511 15.14 27.32 -0.13
CA VAL A 511 13.81 27.95 -0.13
C VAL A 511 13.99 29.44 -0.40
N ASN A 512 13.34 29.97 -1.45
CA ASN A 512 13.35 31.40 -1.80
C ASN A 512 11.92 31.92 -1.89
N ALA A 513 11.70 33.14 -1.47
CA ALA A 513 10.41 33.82 -1.54
C ALA A 513 10.54 35.28 -1.97
N ASP A 514 9.48 35.83 -2.57
CA ASP A 514 9.39 37.23 -2.96
C ASP A 514 9.08 38.18 -1.79
N THR A 515 8.60 37.64 -0.71
CA THR A 515 8.30 38.32 0.56
C THR A 515 8.94 37.56 1.72
N PRO A 516 9.20 38.19 2.88
CA PRO A 516 9.72 37.48 4.04
C PRO A 516 8.84 36.31 4.48
N ILE A 517 9.48 35.20 4.79
CA ILE A 517 8.86 33.94 5.24
C ILE A 517 9.48 33.48 6.57
N CYS A 518 8.74 32.62 7.28
CA CYS A 518 9.34 31.74 8.28
C CYS A 518 9.51 30.36 7.62
N ALA A 519 10.72 29.80 7.68
CA ALA A 519 11.01 28.49 7.11
C ALA A 519 11.89 27.65 8.02
N GLU A 520 11.58 26.38 8.10
CA GLU A 520 12.37 25.38 8.82
C GLU A 520 12.55 24.15 7.94
N ALA A 521 13.74 23.54 7.95
CA ALA A 521 13.98 22.25 7.34
C ALA A 521 14.77 21.34 8.28
N TRP A 522 14.46 20.04 8.22
CA TRP A 522 15.09 18.99 9.03
C TRP A 522 15.18 17.68 8.27
N THR A 523 15.93 16.71 8.82
CA THR A 523 16.08 15.39 8.20
C THR A 523 15.56 14.28 9.10
N VAL A 524 14.96 13.25 8.51
CA VAL A 524 14.58 11.99 9.14
C VAL A 524 15.29 10.84 8.42
N ARG A 525 15.82 9.89 9.19
CA ARG A 525 16.58 8.72 8.67
C ARG A 525 15.96 7.42 9.10
#